data_b8489e1b7eb19fa7c9949e8e0b18bb83
#
_entry.id   b8489e1b7eb19fa7c9949e8e0b18bb83
#
_cell.length_a   1.000
_cell.length_b   1.000
_cell.length_c   1.000
_cell.angle_alpha   90.00
_cell.angle_beta   90.00
_cell.angle_gamma   90.00
#
_symmetry.space_group_name_H-M   'P 1'
#
loop_
_entity.id
_entity.type
_entity.pdbx_description
1 polymer ?
#
loop_
_entity_poly.entity_id
_entity_poly.type
_entity_poly.pdbx_seq_one_letter_code
_entity_poly.pdbx_strand_id
1 'polypeptide(L)'
;MDMFRRTMLKGVGASGALAAALATGILKPTEVLAADEWNHAAFDAKDAAGALKGLGAATVTESKDIVLKAPDIAENGAVVQVEVVSNIPNTLSIAVMSLKNPQPLAAAFEFSNGALPELQVRVRLAETTQVKALVKTADGKFYSAQKEVKVTVGGCGG
;
A
#
# COMPACT_ATOMS: atom_id res chain seq x y z
N MET A 1 56.92 -2.39 0.45
CA MET A 1 56.15 -2.08 -0.77
C MET A 1 54.68 -1.91 -0.37
N ASP A 2 54.25 -0.66 -0.43
CA ASP A 2 53.16 -0.09 0.40
C ASP A 2 51.77 -0.67 0.17
N MET A 3 51.16 -1.15 1.23
CA MET A 3 49.73 -1.56 1.26
C MET A 3 48.81 -0.41 0.82
N PHE A 4 49.19 0.86 1.09
CA PHE A 4 48.48 2.07 0.69
C PHE A 4 48.32 2.17 -0.84
N ARG A 5 49.37 1.86 -1.62
CA ARG A 5 49.33 1.90 -3.08
C ARG A 5 48.40 0.82 -3.67
N ARG A 6 48.35 -0.35 -3.04
CA ARG A 6 47.44 -1.44 -3.48
C ARG A 6 45.99 -1.12 -3.21
N THR A 7 45.69 -0.42 -2.11
CA THR A 7 44.32 -0.02 -1.76
C THR A 7 43.83 1.10 -2.67
N MET A 8 44.69 2.06 -3.03
CA MET A 8 44.37 3.12 -3.98
C MET A 8 44.09 2.58 -5.38
N LEU A 9 44.90 1.63 -5.88
CA LEU A 9 44.67 1.02 -7.19
C LEU A 9 43.37 0.19 -7.24
N LYS A 10 42.96 -0.46 -6.17
CA LYS A 10 41.68 -1.19 -6.10
C LYS A 10 40.49 -0.25 -6.07
N GLY A 11 40.60 0.91 -5.41
CA GLY A 11 39.55 1.91 -5.35
C GLY A 11 39.29 2.62 -6.68
N VAL A 12 40.38 2.97 -7.40
CA VAL A 12 40.28 3.64 -8.72
C VAL A 12 39.76 2.68 -9.81
N GLY A 13 40.12 1.38 -9.73
CA GLY A 13 39.62 0.39 -10.68
C GLY A 13 38.08 0.19 -10.55
N ALA A 14 37.58 0.16 -9.34
CA ALA A 14 36.14 -0.04 -9.11
C ALA A 14 35.30 1.20 -9.53
N SER A 15 35.78 2.39 -9.26
CA SER A 15 35.09 3.63 -9.67
C SER A 15 35.15 3.85 -11.18
N GLY A 16 36.25 3.48 -11.85
CA GLY A 16 36.38 3.54 -13.29
C GLY A 16 35.45 2.57 -14.03
N ALA A 17 35.28 1.37 -13.51
CA ALA A 17 34.34 0.38 -14.07
C ALA A 17 32.87 0.81 -13.95
N LEU A 18 32.51 1.44 -12.83
CA LEU A 18 31.16 1.98 -12.62
C LEU A 18 30.87 3.16 -13.55
N ALA A 19 31.82 4.07 -13.72
CA ALA A 19 31.69 5.21 -14.63
C ALA A 19 31.58 4.75 -16.10
N ALA A 20 32.35 3.73 -16.51
CA ALA A 20 32.28 3.15 -17.83
C ALA A 20 30.93 2.44 -18.07
N ALA A 21 30.39 1.72 -17.09
CA ALA A 21 29.08 1.06 -17.19
C ALA A 21 27.91 2.06 -17.32
N LEU A 22 28.01 3.21 -16.67
CA LEU A 22 27.05 4.31 -16.83
C LEU A 22 27.15 4.98 -18.21
N ALA A 23 28.40 5.22 -18.71
CA ALA A 23 28.65 5.83 -20.01
C ALA A 23 28.23 4.95 -21.19
N THR A 24 28.26 3.63 -21.04
CA THR A 24 27.82 2.67 -22.08
C THR A 24 26.32 2.41 -22.06
N GLY A 25 25.55 3.02 -21.14
CA GLY A 25 24.11 2.83 -21.03
C GLY A 25 23.66 1.44 -20.51
N ILE A 26 24.61 0.62 -20.02
CA ILE A 26 24.30 -0.68 -19.43
C ILE A 26 23.54 -0.54 -18.11
N LEU A 27 23.81 0.55 -17.38
CA LEU A 27 23.06 0.92 -16.18
C LEU A 27 22.27 2.20 -16.49
N LYS A 28 20.96 2.08 -16.62
CA LYS A 28 20.06 3.23 -16.69
C LYS A 28 19.67 3.60 -15.26
N PRO A 29 20.17 4.71 -14.71
CA PRO A 29 19.86 5.08 -13.33
C PRO A 29 18.36 5.35 -13.09
N THR A 30 17.61 5.61 -14.14
CA THR A 30 16.16 5.81 -14.09
C THR A 30 15.37 4.53 -13.78
N GLU A 31 15.90 3.36 -14.03
CA GLU A 31 15.22 2.09 -13.71
C GLU A 31 15.43 1.66 -12.26
N VAL A 32 16.44 2.21 -11.58
CA VAL A 32 16.74 1.92 -10.17
C VAL A 32 15.99 2.85 -9.22
N LEU A 33 15.44 3.95 -9.73
CA LEU A 33 14.76 4.99 -8.95
C LEU A 33 13.23 5.02 -9.15
N ALA A 34 12.67 4.03 -9.83
CA ALA A 34 11.22 3.86 -9.89
C ALA A 34 10.71 3.24 -8.58
N ALA A 35 10.88 3.95 -7.48
CA ALA A 35 9.94 3.87 -6.39
C ALA A 35 8.65 4.52 -6.93
N ASP A 36 7.58 3.75 -7.07
CA ASP A 36 6.27 4.31 -7.37
C ASP A 36 6.04 5.50 -6.45
N GLU A 37 5.75 6.67 -7.02
CA GLU A 37 5.53 7.86 -6.22
C GLU A 37 4.39 7.56 -5.23
N TRP A 38 4.67 7.82 -3.96
CA TRP A 38 3.68 7.71 -2.90
C TRP A 38 2.42 8.50 -3.27
N ASN A 39 1.26 7.84 -3.27
CA ASN A 39 -0.01 8.46 -3.65
C ASN A 39 -0.52 9.42 -2.57
N HIS A 40 0.15 10.59 -2.44
CA HIS A 40 -0.20 11.64 -1.50
C HIS A 40 -1.69 12.04 -1.60
N ALA A 41 -2.23 12.14 -2.82
CA ALA A 41 -3.61 12.56 -3.03
C ALA A 41 -4.64 11.63 -2.35
N ALA A 42 -4.36 10.33 -2.31
CA ALA A 42 -5.23 9.35 -1.67
C ALA A 42 -5.02 9.29 -0.15
N PHE A 43 -3.76 9.30 0.32
CA PHE A 43 -3.44 9.13 1.74
C PHE A 43 -3.67 10.40 2.58
N ASP A 44 -3.51 11.60 2.00
CA ASP A 44 -3.72 12.87 2.68
C ASP A 44 -5.18 13.34 2.66
N ALA A 45 -6.04 12.63 1.94
CA ALA A 45 -7.46 12.92 1.87
C ALA A 45 -8.12 12.91 3.26
N LYS A 46 -8.99 13.88 3.51
CA LYS A 46 -9.68 14.05 4.81
C LYS A 46 -11.06 13.39 4.85
N ASP A 47 -11.50 12.85 3.74
CA ASP A 47 -12.76 12.12 3.61
C ASP A 47 -12.64 10.94 2.65
N ALA A 48 -13.62 10.03 2.73
CA ALA A 48 -13.62 8.82 1.92
C ALA A 48 -13.73 9.11 0.42
N ALA A 49 -14.44 10.16 0.02
CA ALA A 49 -14.61 10.53 -1.38
C ALA A 49 -13.29 11.04 -1.98
N GLY A 50 -12.56 11.86 -1.23
CA GLY A 50 -11.22 12.32 -1.61
C GLY A 50 -10.22 11.17 -1.75
N ALA A 51 -10.24 10.21 -0.80
CA ALA A 51 -9.39 9.04 -0.87
C ALA A 51 -9.71 8.16 -2.09
N LEU A 52 -10.98 7.90 -2.37
CA LEU A 52 -11.42 7.17 -3.57
C LEU A 52 -11.00 7.89 -4.85
N LYS A 53 -11.16 9.21 -4.91
CA LYS A 53 -10.72 10.03 -6.05
C LYS A 53 -9.20 9.94 -6.24
N GLY A 54 -8.43 10.03 -5.16
CA GLY A 54 -6.97 9.88 -5.18
C GLY A 54 -6.52 8.50 -5.67
N LEU A 55 -7.28 7.44 -5.39
CA LEU A 55 -7.06 6.09 -5.91
C LEU A 55 -7.55 5.90 -7.37
N GLY A 56 -8.23 6.90 -7.95
CA GLY A 56 -8.84 6.80 -9.27
C GLY A 56 -10.15 6.00 -9.31
N ALA A 57 -10.76 5.74 -8.16
CA ALA A 57 -11.98 4.96 -8.02
C ALA A 57 -13.24 5.82 -8.25
N ALA A 58 -13.52 6.18 -9.52
CA ALA A 58 -14.69 6.99 -9.89
C ALA A 58 -16.02 6.23 -9.67
N THR A 59 -16.03 4.93 -9.90
CA THR A 59 -17.18 4.06 -9.68
C THR A 59 -16.72 2.81 -8.93
N VAL A 60 -17.45 2.46 -7.88
CA VAL A 60 -17.14 1.29 -7.04
C VAL A 60 -18.38 0.40 -6.96
N THR A 61 -18.21 -0.88 -7.29
CA THR A 61 -19.28 -1.89 -7.23
C THR A 61 -19.08 -2.75 -5.99
N GLU A 62 -20.12 -3.01 -5.22
CA GLU A 62 -20.05 -4.01 -4.15
C GLU A 62 -19.93 -5.42 -4.70
N SER A 63 -19.05 -6.22 -4.10
CA SER A 63 -18.83 -7.61 -4.50
C SER A 63 -18.73 -8.54 -3.29
N LYS A 64 -19.38 -9.69 -3.41
CA LYS A 64 -19.27 -10.79 -2.43
C LYS A 64 -18.00 -11.63 -2.62
N ASP A 65 -17.29 -11.43 -3.72
CA ASP A 65 -16.03 -12.11 -4.02
C ASP A 65 -14.85 -11.51 -3.24
N ILE A 66 -15.09 -10.45 -2.45
CA ILE A 66 -14.13 -9.90 -1.50
C ILE A 66 -14.50 -10.40 -0.11
N VAL A 67 -13.62 -11.20 0.48
CA VAL A 67 -13.75 -11.65 1.85
C VAL A 67 -13.05 -10.65 2.76
N LEU A 68 -13.82 -9.90 3.53
CA LEU A 68 -13.32 -8.93 4.52
C LEU A 68 -13.60 -9.47 5.93
N LYS A 69 -12.53 -9.81 6.66
CA LYS A 69 -12.60 -10.25 8.05
C LYS A 69 -12.06 -9.15 8.96
N ALA A 70 -12.87 -8.76 9.92
CA ALA A 70 -12.53 -7.84 11.00
C ALA A 70 -13.38 -8.23 12.22
N PRO A 71 -12.96 -7.91 13.45
CA PRO A 71 -13.76 -8.17 14.64
C PRO A 71 -15.05 -7.34 14.61
N ASP A 72 -16.14 -7.89 15.14
CA ASP A 72 -17.39 -7.11 15.30
C ASP A 72 -17.23 -6.03 16.37
N ILE A 73 -16.41 -6.31 17.41
CA ILE A 73 -16.10 -5.41 18.50
C ILE A 73 -14.58 -5.38 18.67
N ALA A 74 -14.00 -4.20 18.62
CA ALA A 74 -12.62 -3.91 18.96
C ALA A 74 -12.57 -3.21 20.32
N GLU A 75 -12.04 -3.90 21.34
CA GLU A 75 -11.88 -3.31 22.68
C GLU A 75 -10.92 -2.14 22.69
N ASN A 76 -9.92 -2.19 21.79
CA ASN A 76 -8.96 -1.11 21.59
C ASN A 76 -8.85 -0.79 20.08
N GLY A 77 -9.29 0.41 19.71
CA GLY A 77 -9.21 0.91 18.34
C GLY A 77 -7.78 1.23 17.85
N ALA A 78 -6.79 1.26 18.73
CA ALA A 78 -5.40 1.56 18.32
C ALA A 78 -4.80 0.46 17.43
N VAL A 79 -5.25 -0.79 17.59
CA VAL A 79 -4.70 -1.95 16.86
C VAL A 79 -5.84 -2.92 16.54
N VAL A 80 -6.44 -2.80 15.38
CA VAL A 80 -7.52 -3.67 14.91
C VAL A 80 -7.02 -4.48 13.72
N GLN A 81 -7.10 -5.81 13.84
CA GLN A 81 -6.67 -6.71 12.77
C GLN A 81 -7.74 -6.78 11.70
N VAL A 82 -7.33 -6.60 10.46
CA VAL A 82 -8.17 -6.70 9.26
C VAL A 82 -7.50 -7.65 8.26
N GLU A 83 -8.26 -8.61 7.78
CA GLU A 83 -7.84 -9.52 6.72
C GLU A 83 -8.73 -9.31 5.50
N VAL A 84 -8.12 -9.23 4.33
CA VAL A 84 -8.82 -9.08 3.05
C VAL A 84 -8.30 -10.13 2.09
N VAL A 85 -9.22 -10.87 1.47
CA VAL A 85 -8.92 -11.81 0.38
C VAL A 85 -9.80 -11.44 -0.80
N SER A 86 -9.20 -11.24 -1.96
CA SER A 86 -9.93 -11.02 -3.21
C SER A 86 -9.99 -12.31 -4.02
N ASN A 87 -11.20 -12.79 -4.28
CA ASN A 87 -11.45 -13.86 -5.24
C ASN A 87 -11.79 -13.32 -6.64
N ILE A 88 -11.65 -12.01 -6.84
CA ILE A 88 -11.88 -11.37 -8.13
C ILE A 88 -10.68 -11.63 -9.04
N PRO A 89 -10.88 -12.16 -10.25
CA PRO A 89 -9.78 -12.40 -11.19
C PRO A 89 -9.05 -11.11 -11.55
N ASN A 90 -7.74 -11.24 -11.80
CA ASN A 90 -6.89 -10.12 -12.21
C ASN A 90 -6.88 -8.95 -11.21
N THR A 91 -6.96 -9.23 -9.92
CA THR A 91 -6.77 -8.22 -8.88
C THR A 91 -5.35 -7.64 -8.96
N LEU A 92 -5.26 -6.32 -9.12
CA LEU A 92 -4.00 -5.58 -9.13
C LEU A 92 -3.65 -4.97 -7.78
N SER A 93 -4.65 -4.45 -7.06
CA SER A 93 -4.39 -3.84 -5.76
C SER A 93 -5.56 -4.01 -4.80
N ILE A 94 -5.25 -3.96 -3.51
CA ILE A 94 -6.21 -3.92 -2.42
C ILE A 94 -5.88 -2.74 -1.53
N ALA A 95 -6.87 -1.88 -1.26
CA ALA A 95 -6.76 -0.80 -0.30
C ALA A 95 -7.74 -1.03 0.86
N VAL A 96 -7.31 -0.64 2.06
CA VAL A 96 -8.12 -0.72 3.28
C VAL A 96 -8.39 0.69 3.79
N MET A 97 -9.65 0.99 4.02
CA MET A 97 -10.12 2.29 4.48
C MET A 97 -10.90 2.17 5.78
N SER A 98 -10.74 3.15 6.67
CA SER A 98 -11.56 3.38 7.84
C SER A 98 -12.33 4.68 7.64
N LEU A 99 -13.65 4.61 7.42
CA LEU A 99 -14.41 5.74 6.86
C LEU A 99 -14.53 6.94 7.78
N LYS A 100 -14.40 6.75 9.10
CA LYS A 100 -14.48 7.83 10.09
C LYS A 100 -13.13 8.28 10.66
N ASN A 101 -12.02 7.72 10.17
CA ASN A 101 -10.71 8.25 10.53
C ASN A 101 -10.47 9.63 9.88
N PRO A 102 -9.68 10.52 10.52
CA PRO A 102 -9.29 11.80 9.92
C PRO A 102 -8.59 11.68 8.56
N GLN A 103 -7.94 10.56 8.33
CA GLN A 103 -7.40 10.10 7.05
C GLN A 103 -7.97 8.70 6.80
N PRO A 104 -8.96 8.57 5.93
CA PRO A 104 -9.69 7.30 5.78
C PRO A 104 -8.87 6.19 5.17
N LEU A 105 -7.94 6.47 4.25
CA LEU A 105 -7.09 5.45 3.65
C LEU A 105 -6.01 5.02 4.63
N ALA A 106 -6.12 3.78 5.12
CA ALA A 106 -5.19 3.24 6.10
C ALA A 106 -4.01 2.51 5.45
N ALA A 107 -4.25 1.81 4.33
CA ALA A 107 -3.23 1.05 3.62
C ALA A 107 -3.64 0.81 2.16
N ALA A 108 -2.66 0.67 1.27
CA ALA A 108 -2.84 0.23 -0.11
C ALA A 108 -1.67 -0.67 -0.50
N PHE A 109 -1.97 -1.77 -1.18
CA PHE A 109 -1.01 -2.78 -1.60
C PHE A 109 -1.23 -3.12 -3.06
N GLU A 110 -0.14 -3.23 -3.81
CA GLU A 110 -0.15 -3.71 -5.19
C GLU A 110 0.37 -5.13 -5.26
N PHE A 111 -0.24 -5.93 -6.12
CA PHE A 111 0.11 -7.34 -6.34
C PHE A 111 0.71 -7.50 -7.72
N SER A 112 1.85 -8.18 -7.79
CA SER A 112 2.56 -8.45 -9.02
C SER A 112 3.15 -9.87 -9.02
N ASN A 113 3.62 -10.31 -10.17
CA ASN A 113 4.36 -11.56 -10.31
C ASN A 113 3.62 -12.82 -9.79
N GLY A 114 2.29 -12.86 -9.91
CA GLY A 114 1.49 -14.00 -9.47
C GLY A 114 1.29 -14.08 -7.96
N ALA A 115 1.53 -13.00 -7.23
CA ALA A 115 1.20 -12.94 -5.80
C ALA A 115 -0.31 -13.14 -5.59
N LEU A 116 -0.65 -13.88 -4.55
CA LEU A 116 -2.04 -14.05 -4.15
C LEU A 116 -2.60 -12.71 -3.63
N PRO A 117 -3.80 -12.30 -4.07
CA PRO A 117 -4.39 -11.03 -3.65
C PRO A 117 -5.04 -11.17 -2.26
N GLU A 118 -4.20 -11.40 -1.27
CA GLU A 118 -4.59 -11.49 0.13
C GLU A 118 -3.65 -10.65 0.99
N LEU A 119 -4.20 -10.05 2.03
CA LEU A 119 -3.42 -9.27 2.98
C LEU A 119 -4.01 -9.34 4.39
N GLN A 120 -3.13 -9.19 5.36
CA GLN A 120 -3.48 -9.04 6.75
C GLN A 120 -2.76 -7.81 7.30
N VAL A 121 -3.53 -6.85 7.79
CA VAL A 121 -3.00 -5.60 8.32
C VAL A 121 -3.60 -5.26 9.67
N ARG A 122 -2.87 -4.46 10.44
CA ARG A 122 -3.38 -3.84 11.66
C ARG A 122 -3.66 -2.37 11.38
N VAL A 123 -4.90 -1.96 11.56
CA VAL A 123 -5.34 -0.59 11.32
C VAL A 123 -5.74 0.08 12.63
N ARG A 124 -5.63 1.40 12.67
CA ARG A 124 -6.15 2.21 13.75
C ARG A 124 -7.56 2.66 13.40
N LEU A 125 -8.50 2.50 14.31
CA LEU A 125 -9.87 3.01 14.23
C LEU A 125 -10.06 4.07 15.31
N ALA A 126 -10.38 5.30 14.89
CA ALA A 126 -10.59 6.41 15.82
C ALA A 126 -11.84 6.21 16.68
N GLU A 127 -12.89 5.65 16.08
CA GLU A 127 -14.18 5.37 16.69
C GLU A 127 -14.88 4.20 15.99
N THR A 128 -16.07 3.83 16.43
CA THR A 128 -16.94 2.87 15.72
C THR A 128 -17.16 3.33 14.28
N THR A 129 -16.77 2.50 13.33
CA THR A 129 -16.70 2.87 11.91
C THR A 129 -16.92 1.68 11.00
N GLN A 130 -17.20 1.96 9.74
CA GLN A 130 -17.11 0.95 8.70
C GLN A 130 -15.67 0.86 8.18
N VAL A 131 -15.13 -0.34 8.18
CA VAL A 131 -13.91 -0.71 7.47
C VAL A 131 -14.33 -1.14 6.06
N LYS A 132 -13.72 -0.55 5.05
CA LYS A 132 -13.97 -0.85 3.63
C LYS A 132 -12.70 -1.40 3.00
N ALA A 133 -12.81 -2.55 2.36
CA ALA A 133 -11.81 -3.05 1.42
C ALA A 133 -12.18 -2.58 0.01
N LEU A 134 -11.21 -2.06 -0.73
CA LEU A 134 -11.35 -1.63 -2.12
C LEU A 134 -10.38 -2.46 -2.96
N VAL A 135 -10.87 -3.11 -3.98
CA VAL A 135 -10.10 -3.95 -4.91
C VAL A 135 -10.10 -3.31 -6.28
N LYS A 136 -8.93 -3.13 -6.88
CA LYS A 136 -8.75 -2.70 -8.27
C LYS A 136 -8.33 -3.88 -9.11
N THR A 137 -8.96 -4.03 -10.27
CA THR A 137 -8.64 -5.07 -11.25
C THR A 137 -7.87 -4.53 -12.44
N ALA A 138 -7.24 -5.41 -13.22
CA ALA A 138 -6.42 -5.04 -14.38
C ALA A 138 -7.18 -4.28 -15.47
N ASP A 139 -8.50 -4.47 -15.56
CA ASP A 139 -9.38 -3.71 -16.46
C ASP A 139 -9.79 -2.33 -15.91
N GLY A 140 -9.21 -1.91 -14.79
CA GLY A 140 -9.41 -0.60 -14.18
C GLY A 140 -10.70 -0.45 -13.38
N LYS A 141 -11.46 -1.55 -13.16
CA LYS A 141 -12.67 -1.52 -12.34
C LYS A 141 -12.35 -1.60 -10.85
N PHE A 142 -13.26 -1.04 -10.05
CA PHE A 142 -13.16 -1.06 -8.61
C PHE A 142 -14.33 -1.79 -7.98
N TYR A 143 -13.99 -2.66 -7.03
CA TYR A 143 -14.95 -3.43 -6.25
C TYR A 143 -14.72 -3.18 -4.77
N SER A 144 -15.77 -3.31 -3.96
CA SER A 144 -15.62 -3.14 -2.52
C SER A 144 -16.44 -4.13 -1.70
N ALA A 145 -15.95 -4.39 -0.49
CA ALA A 145 -16.70 -4.95 0.60
C ALA A 145 -16.52 -4.07 1.83
N GLN A 146 -17.51 -4.06 2.73
CA GLN A 146 -17.44 -3.25 3.94
C GLN A 146 -18.01 -4.01 5.13
N LYS A 147 -17.49 -3.69 6.32
CA LYS A 147 -17.92 -4.26 7.59
C LYS A 147 -17.86 -3.21 8.69
N GLU A 148 -18.90 -3.12 9.51
CA GLU A 148 -18.90 -2.29 10.71
C GLU A 148 -18.06 -2.94 11.81
N VAL A 149 -17.21 -2.15 12.44
CA VAL A 149 -16.44 -2.51 13.64
C VAL A 149 -16.79 -1.54 14.74
N LYS A 150 -17.36 -2.07 15.83
CA LYS A 150 -17.66 -1.30 17.04
C LYS A 150 -16.39 -1.14 17.86
N VAL A 151 -16.05 0.07 18.24
CA VAL A 151 -14.85 0.39 19.03
C VAL A 151 -15.28 0.88 20.41
N THR A 152 -14.82 0.20 21.45
CA THR A 152 -15.13 0.58 22.84
C THR A 152 -14.19 1.64 23.38
N VAL A 153 -12.88 1.56 23.03
CA VAL A 153 -11.89 2.57 23.33
C VAL A 153 -11.24 3.01 22.01
N GLY A 154 -11.44 4.27 21.65
CA GLY A 154 -10.94 4.83 20.39
C GLY A 154 -9.41 4.86 20.32
N GLY A 155 -8.85 4.57 19.14
CA GLY A 155 -7.40 4.55 18.94
C GLY A 155 -6.72 5.91 18.89
N CYS A 156 -7.49 7.02 18.85
CA CYS A 156 -6.97 8.39 18.71
C CYS A 156 -7.13 9.27 19.95
N GLY A 157 -7.59 8.72 21.05
CA GLY A 157 -7.96 9.48 22.26
C GLY A 157 -7.49 8.80 23.54
N GLY A 158 -6.21 8.54 23.63
CA GLY A 158 -5.55 8.16 24.87
C GLY A 158 -4.52 9.19 25.25
#